data_eec910d674f05e310a0f57fd7cb69af8
#
_entry.id   eec910d674f05e310a0f57fd7cb69af8
#
_cell.length_a   1.000
_cell.length_b   1.000
_cell.length_c   1.000
_cell.angle_alpha   90.00
_cell.angle_beta   90.00
_cell.angle_gamma   90.00
#
_symmetry.space_group_name_H-M   'P 1'
#
loop_
_entity.id
_entity.type
_entity.pdbx_description
1 polymer ?
#
loop_
_entity_poly.entity_id
_entity_poly.type
_entity_poly.pdbx_seq_one_letter_code
_entity_poly.pdbx_strand_id
1 'polypeptide(L)'
;MPDADSLTLADIRRELQHLVALAGSAERPKPTRINGPDHTWPGHEWDLRETTPRESTKDKVWVIRTLDEQNTADGLVYVSTPESMYPGIDFVPLYAADARQLAMAILAAADRADHRALGVPRLEDRRTA
;
A
#
# COMPACT_ATOMS: atom_id res chain seq x y z
N MET A 1 -18.41 29.18 -20.76
CA MET A 1 -17.23 28.80 -19.96
C MET A 1 -17.41 29.34 -18.55
N PRO A 2 -17.34 28.46 -17.54
CA PRO A 2 -17.57 28.94 -16.19
C PRO A 2 -16.41 29.82 -15.72
N ASP A 3 -16.75 30.85 -15.00
CA ASP A 3 -15.77 31.71 -14.32
C ASP A 3 -15.05 30.88 -13.24
N ALA A 4 -13.93 31.38 -12.74
CA ALA A 4 -13.23 30.76 -11.61
C ALA A 4 -14.15 30.59 -10.40
N ASP A 5 -15.11 31.52 -10.22
CA ASP A 5 -16.10 31.48 -9.14
C ASP A 5 -17.17 30.38 -9.33
N SER A 6 -17.29 29.85 -10.53
CA SER A 6 -18.28 28.80 -10.82
C SER A 6 -17.69 27.40 -10.84
N LEU A 7 -16.44 27.24 -10.40
CA LEU A 7 -15.89 25.91 -10.12
C LEU A 7 -16.70 25.30 -8.97
N THR A 8 -17.47 24.28 -9.32
CA THR A 8 -18.36 23.64 -8.37
C THR A 8 -17.64 22.59 -7.55
N LEU A 9 -18.23 22.21 -6.42
CA LEU A 9 -17.76 21.06 -5.65
C LEU A 9 -17.73 19.79 -6.50
N ALA A 10 -18.64 19.70 -7.48
CA ALA A 10 -18.66 18.55 -8.41
C ALA A 10 -17.41 18.51 -9.28
N ASP A 11 -16.92 19.66 -9.75
CA ASP A 11 -15.72 19.75 -10.56
C ASP A 11 -14.48 19.38 -9.74
N ILE A 12 -14.39 19.87 -8.51
CA ILE A 12 -13.30 19.54 -7.58
C ILE A 12 -13.32 18.05 -7.27
N ARG A 13 -14.48 17.50 -6.99
CA ARG A 13 -14.63 16.05 -6.68
C ARG A 13 -14.20 15.20 -7.86
N ARG A 14 -14.59 15.58 -9.06
CA ARG A 14 -14.21 14.87 -10.29
C ARG A 14 -12.70 14.85 -10.48
N GLU A 15 -12.06 15.99 -10.27
CA GLU A 15 -10.61 16.12 -10.39
C GLU A 15 -9.90 15.25 -9.34
N LEU A 16 -10.37 15.27 -8.09
CA LEU A 16 -9.82 14.43 -7.03
C LEU A 16 -9.99 12.96 -7.34
N GLN A 17 -11.15 12.55 -7.83
CA GLN A 17 -11.39 11.15 -8.22
C GLN A 17 -10.46 10.73 -9.36
N HIS A 18 -10.23 11.63 -10.32
CA HIS A 18 -9.31 11.37 -11.43
C HIS A 18 -7.88 11.19 -10.93
N LEU A 19 -7.40 12.06 -10.04
CA LEU A 19 -6.06 11.97 -9.46
C LEU A 19 -5.89 10.70 -8.63
N VAL A 20 -6.89 10.34 -7.83
CA VAL A 20 -6.87 9.11 -7.04
C VAL A 20 -6.83 7.88 -7.95
N ALA A 21 -7.61 7.88 -9.03
CA ALA A 21 -7.60 6.78 -9.99
C ALA A 21 -6.26 6.65 -10.69
N LEU A 22 -5.64 7.77 -11.09
CA LEU A 22 -4.31 7.78 -11.69
C LEU A 22 -3.27 7.23 -10.72
N ALA A 23 -3.25 7.72 -9.49
CA ALA A 23 -2.33 7.25 -8.47
C ALA A 23 -2.52 5.74 -8.23
N GLY A 24 -3.76 5.31 -8.04
CA GLY A 24 -4.08 3.91 -7.78
C GLY A 24 -3.73 2.96 -8.92
N SER A 25 -3.84 3.41 -10.17
CA SER A 25 -3.52 2.57 -11.34
C SER A 25 -2.07 2.71 -11.80
N ALA A 26 -1.49 3.92 -11.71
CA ALA A 26 -0.16 4.20 -12.21
C ALA A 26 0.95 3.79 -11.24
N GLU A 27 0.66 3.79 -9.93
CA GLU A 27 1.67 3.53 -8.90
C GLU A 27 1.72 2.08 -8.43
N ARG A 28 0.83 1.22 -8.93
CA ARG A 28 0.86 -0.18 -8.56
C ARG A 28 2.07 -0.87 -9.19
N PRO A 29 2.99 -1.38 -8.38
CA PRO A 29 4.19 -2.02 -8.91
C PRO A 29 3.86 -3.35 -9.59
N LYS A 30 4.67 -3.69 -10.56
CA LYS A 30 4.63 -5.02 -11.14
C LYS A 30 5.16 -6.04 -10.13
N PRO A 31 4.67 -7.28 -10.15
CA PRO A 31 5.20 -8.30 -9.26
C PRO A 31 6.69 -8.53 -9.52
N THR A 32 7.41 -8.83 -8.47
CA THR A 32 8.82 -9.22 -8.55
C THR A 32 8.94 -10.57 -9.24
N ARG A 33 8.01 -11.47 -8.95
CA ARG A 33 7.93 -12.81 -9.56
C ARG A 33 6.49 -13.19 -9.80
N ILE A 34 6.27 -13.98 -10.85
CA ILE A 34 5.01 -14.67 -11.09
C ILE A 34 5.31 -16.15 -11.06
N ASN A 35 4.79 -16.84 -10.06
CA ASN A 35 4.97 -18.27 -9.88
C ASN A 35 3.86 -19.01 -10.66
N GLY A 36 4.25 -19.93 -11.51
CA GLY A 36 3.33 -20.71 -12.33
C GLY A 36 2.54 -21.76 -11.52
N PRO A 37 1.58 -22.43 -12.18
CA PRO A 37 0.71 -23.39 -11.51
C PRO A 37 1.43 -24.61 -10.93
N ASP A 38 2.63 -24.92 -11.42
CA ASP A 38 3.42 -26.03 -10.92
C ASP A 38 4.30 -25.66 -9.72
N HIS A 39 4.33 -24.40 -9.35
CA HIS A 39 5.09 -23.92 -8.21
C HIS A 39 4.38 -24.33 -6.91
N THR A 40 5.15 -24.54 -5.85
CA THR A 40 4.61 -24.83 -4.51
C THR A 40 3.65 -23.75 -4.03
N TRP A 41 3.90 -22.50 -4.46
CA TRP A 41 3.08 -21.35 -4.15
C TRP A 41 2.78 -20.58 -5.44
N PRO A 42 1.81 -21.03 -6.24
CA PRO A 42 1.46 -20.33 -7.47
C PRO A 42 0.81 -18.98 -7.14
N GLY A 43 1.14 -17.97 -7.91
CA GLY A 43 0.59 -16.64 -7.74
C GLY A 43 1.61 -15.54 -7.95
N HIS A 44 1.23 -14.32 -7.64
CA HIS A 44 2.08 -13.14 -7.79
C HIS A 44 2.77 -12.83 -6.47
N GLU A 45 4.00 -12.34 -6.57
CA GLU A 45 4.82 -12.07 -5.41
C GLU A 45 5.55 -10.73 -5.59
N TRP A 46 5.44 -9.88 -4.58
CA TRP A 46 6.12 -8.58 -4.52
C TRP A 46 7.09 -8.59 -3.35
N ASP A 47 8.35 -8.30 -3.64
CA ASP A 47 9.38 -8.11 -2.62
C ASP A 47 9.69 -6.62 -2.52
N LEU A 48 9.56 -6.06 -1.34
CA LEU A 48 9.80 -4.65 -1.09
C LEU A 48 10.94 -4.50 -0.09
N ARG A 49 12.07 -3.99 -0.57
CA ARG A 49 13.21 -3.70 0.31
C ARG A 49 12.97 -2.37 1.00
N GLU A 50 13.04 -2.37 2.31
CA GLU A 50 12.89 -1.15 3.09
C GLU A 50 14.24 -0.49 3.40
N THR A 51 14.18 0.80 3.70
CA THR A 51 15.34 1.60 4.10
C THR A 51 15.32 1.95 5.59
N THR A 52 14.25 1.60 6.29
CA THR A 52 14.13 1.84 7.74
C THR A 52 15.26 1.16 8.48
N PRO A 53 16.01 1.88 9.35
CA PRO A 53 17.07 1.27 10.13
C PRO A 53 16.48 0.30 11.17
N ARG A 54 16.96 -0.95 11.15
CA ARG A 54 16.61 -2.00 12.10
C ARG A 54 17.87 -2.71 12.55
N GLU A 55 17.95 -3.02 13.84
CA GLU A 55 19.20 -3.52 14.43
C GLU A 55 19.56 -4.94 14.02
N SER A 56 18.60 -5.79 13.66
CA SER A 56 18.85 -7.23 13.68
C SER A 56 18.57 -7.99 12.39
N THR A 57 18.13 -7.36 11.31
CA THR A 57 17.75 -8.12 10.13
C THR A 57 18.73 -7.93 8.98
N LYS A 58 19.29 -9.04 8.51
CA LYS A 58 20.10 -9.07 7.30
C LYS A 58 19.27 -8.78 6.06
N ASP A 59 18.03 -9.27 6.03
CA ASP A 59 17.12 -9.13 4.89
C ASP A 59 15.95 -8.24 5.29
N LYS A 60 16.04 -6.97 4.94
CA LYS A 60 15.00 -5.96 5.20
C LYS A 60 13.97 -5.98 4.10
N VAL A 61 13.29 -7.10 3.93
CA VAL A 61 12.37 -7.30 2.82
C VAL A 61 10.98 -7.63 3.35
N TRP A 62 9.99 -6.89 2.84
CA TRP A 62 8.58 -7.25 2.95
C TRP A 62 8.26 -8.14 1.76
N VAL A 63 7.55 -9.24 1.99
CA VAL A 63 7.08 -10.12 0.93
C VAL A 63 5.56 -10.14 0.95
N ILE A 64 4.97 -9.83 -0.19
CA ILE A 64 3.52 -9.83 -0.36
C ILE A 64 3.19 -10.82 -1.46
N ARG A 65 2.20 -11.68 -1.24
CA ARG A 65 1.83 -12.73 -2.18
C ARG A 65 0.34 -12.87 -2.33
N THR A 66 -0.06 -13.37 -3.50
CA THR A 66 -1.36 -14.00 -3.70
C THR A 66 -1.17 -15.51 -3.82
N LEU A 67 -2.24 -16.27 -3.59
CA LEU A 67 -2.25 -17.71 -3.85
C LEU A 67 -3.29 -17.97 -4.93
N ASP A 68 -2.80 -18.31 -6.13
CA ASP A 68 -3.63 -18.49 -7.32
C ASP A 68 -3.71 -19.97 -7.69
N GLU A 69 -4.30 -20.77 -6.83
CA GLU A 69 -4.51 -22.19 -7.13
C GLU A 69 -5.64 -22.36 -8.15
N GLN A 70 -5.51 -23.37 -9.03
CA GLN A 70 -6.40 -23.57 -10.17
C GLN A 70 -7.89 -23.66 -9.82
N ASN A 71 -8.20 -24.15 -8.62
CA ASN A 71 -9.59 -24.43 -8.21
C ASN A 71 -10.05 -23.57 -7.02
N THR A 72 -9.16 -22.80 -6.42
CA THR A 72 -9.49 -22.00 -5.24
C THR A 72 -8.73 -20.68 -5.28
N ALA A 73 -9.44 -19.65 -5.72
CA ALA A 73 -9.00 -18.29 -5.40
C ALA A 73 -9.51 -18.01 -3.98
N ASP A 74 -8.64 -17.99 -3.00
CA ASP A 74 -9.04 -17.74 -1.61
C ASP A 74 -9.33 -16.26 -1.34
N GLY A 75 -8.97 -15.37 -2.27
CA GLY A 75 -9.21 -13.95 -2.12
C GLY A 75 -8.36 -13.30 -1.03
N LEU A 76 -7.31 -13.96 -0.59
CA LEU A 76 -6.44 -13.48 0.48
C LEU A 76 -5.15 -12.89 -0.08
N VAL A 77 -4.62 -11.94 0.67
CA VAL A 77 -3.29 -11.39 0.47
C VAL A 77 -2.43 -11.86 1.64
N TYR A 78 -1.26 -12.37 1.36
CA TYR A 78 -0.33 -12.87 2.37
C TYR A 78 0.84 -11.92 2.52
N VAL A 79 1.10 -11.48 3.75
CA VAL A 79 2.13 -10.49 4.03
C VAL A 79 3.13 -11.06 5.04
N SER A 80 4.41 -11.01 4.68
CA SER A 80 5.52 -11.30 5.58
C SER A 80 6.33 -10.03 5.79
N THR A 81 6.70 -9.76 7.02
CA THR A 81 7.44 -8.56 7.39
C THR A 81 8.88 -8.89 7.78
N PRO A 82 9.81 -7.92 7.71
CA PRO A 82 11.18 -8.13 8.21
C PRO A 82 11.23 -8.39 9.71
N GLU A 83 10.17 -8.02 10.44
CA GLU A 83 10.07 -8.21 11.90
C GLU A 83 9.55 -9.59 12.28
N SER A 84 9.08 -10.39 11.35
CA SER A 84 8.59 -11.73 11.67
C SER A 84 9.75 -12.61 12.12
N MET A 85 9.42 -13.66 12.88
CA MET A 85 10.42 -14.63 13.34
C MET A 85 11.13 -15.29 12.16
N TYR A 86 10.39 -15.55 11.09
CA TYR A 86 10.92 -16.14 9.85
C TYR A 86 10.50 -15.27 8.66
N PRO A 87 11.25 -14.17 8.37
CA PRO A 87 10.92 -13.27 7.26
C PRO A 87 10.87 -14.04 5.93
N GLY A 88 9.81 -13.79 5.15
CA GLY A 88 9.60 -14.47 3.87
C GLY A 88 8.99 -15.86 4.00
N ILE A 89 8.74 -16.35 5.21
CA ILE A 89 8.14 -17.66 5.49
C ILE A 89 6.86 -17.50 6.32
N ASP A 90 6.91 -16.65 7.34
CA ASP A 90 5.74 -16.35 8.16
C ASP A 90 4.87 -15.31 7.48
N PHE A 91 3.68 -15.71 7.07
CA PHE A 91 2.74 -14.84 6.39
C PHE A 91 1.49 -14.62 7.23
N VAL A 92 1.04 -13.37 7.26
CA VAL A 92 -0.26 -12.99 7.82
C VAL A 92 -1.25 -12.92 6.68
N PRO A 93 -2.33 -13.71 6.72
CA PRO A 93 -3.37 -13.63 5.69
C PRO A 93 -4.31 -12.46 5.97
N LEU A 94 -4.66 -11.72 4.93
CA LEU A 94 -5.60 -10.60 4.98
C LEU A 94 -6.62 -10.76 3.88
N TYR A 95 -7.90 -10.47 4.16
CA TYR A 95 -8.86 -10.29 3.10
C TYR A 95 -8.43 -9.11 2.20
N ALA A 96 -8.74 -9.18 0.92
CA ALA A 96 -8.36 -8.12 -0.03
C ALA A 96 -8.87 -6.74 0.42
N ALA A 97 -10.09 -6.68 0.95
CA ALA A 97 -10.66 -5.43 1.45
C ALA A 97 -9.84 -4.87 2.63
N ASP A 98 -9.46 -5.72 3.55
CA ASP A 98 -8.64 -5.31 4.71
C ASP A 98 -7.25 -4.87 4.27
N ALA A 99 -6.67 -5.57 3.30
CA ALA A 99 -5.37 -5.20 2.75
C ALA A 99 -5.41 -3.80 2.11
N ARG A 100 -6.49 -3.48 1.39
CA ARG A 100 -6.68 -2.15 0.81
C ARG A 100 -6.82 -1.07 1.88
N GLN A 101 -7.61 -1.33 2.91
CA GLN A 101 -7.78 -0.39 4.02
C GLN A 101 -6.46 -0.15 4.75
N LEU A 102 -5.70 -1.21 5.00
CA LEU A 102 -4.39 -1.11 5.62
C LEU A 102 -3.43 -0.27 4.77
N ALA A 103 -3.40 -0.52 3.47
CA ALA A 103 -2.57 0.24 2.54
C ALA A 103 -2.93 1.73 2.55
N MET A 104 -4.21 2.06 2.54
CA MET A 104 -4.68 3.44 2.58
C MET A 104 -4.34 4.12 3.91
N ALA A 105 -4.45 3.41 5.02
CA ALA A 105 -4.07 3.92 6.33
C ALA A 105 -2.56 4.18 6.42
N ILE A 106 -1.75 3.30 5.85
CA ILE A 106 -0.30 3.49 5.78
C ILE A 106 0.04 4.72 4.96
N LEU A 107 -0.61 4.91 3.81
CA LEU A 107 -0.41 6.10 2.98
C LEU A 107 -0.78 7.38 3.74
N ALA A 108 -1.91 7.38 4.42
CA ALA A 108 -2.34 8.53 5.24
C ALA A 108 -1.33 8.85 6.35
N ALA A 109 -0.82 7.84 7.01
CA ALA A 109 0.19 8.00 8.05
C ALA A 109 1.51 8.51 7.48
N ALA A 110 1.92 8.03 6.31
CA ALA A 110 3.12 8.50 5.63
C ALA A 110 3.01 9.99 5.26
N ASP A 111 1.86 10.40 4.73
CA ASP A 111 1.60 11.80 4.42
C ASP A 111 1.71 12.68 5.67
N ARG A 112 1.15 12.21 6.77
CA ARG A 112 1.23 12.91 8.05
C ARG A 112 2.68 13.04 8.53
N ALA A 113 3.44 11.95 8.45
CA ALA A 113 4.85 11.94 8.85
C ALA A 113 5.68 12.90 8.01
N ASP A 114 5.46 12.94 6.70
CA ASP A 114 6.14 13.87 5.79
C ASP A 114 5.83 15.32 6.14
N HIS A 115 4.57 15.64 6.40
CA HIS A 115 4.17 16.98 6.81
C HIS A 115 4.87 17.41 8.09
N ARG A 116 4.95 16.52 9.07
CA ARG A 116 5.62 16.83 10.33
C ARG A 116 7.13 17.01 10.15
N ALA A 117 7.75 16.16 9.35
CA ALA A 117 9.18 16.23 9.07
C ALA A 117 9.57 17.52 8.35
N LEU A 118 8.68 18.03 7.47
CA LEU A 118 8.90 19.28 6.77
C LEU A 118 8.61 20.53 7.61
N GLY A 119 8.12 20.33 8.85
CA GLY A 119 7.80 21.44 9.74
C GLY A 119 6.54 22.21 9.34
N VAL A 120 5.70 21.63 8.49
CA VAL A 120 4.43 22.25 8.09
C VAL A 120 3.30 21.69 8.96
N PRO A 121 2.80 22.46 9.94
CA PRO A 121 1.72 21.97 10.80
C PRO A 121 0.41 21.91 10.01
N ARG A 122 -0.37 20.88 10.27
CA ARG A 122 -1.74 20.81 9.79
C ARG A 122 -2.62 21.79 10.56
N LEU A 123 -3.77 22.13 9.97
CA LEU A 123 -4.73 23.01 10.62
C LEU A 123 -5.20 22.47 11.95
N GLU A 124 -5.37 21.17 12.07
CA GLU A 124 -5.76 20.49 13.32
C GLU A 124 -4.70 20.67 14.42
N ASP A 125 -3.44 20.60 14.06
CA ASP A 125 -2.33 20.77 15.00
C ASP A 125 -2.29 22.21 15.54
N ARG A 126 -2.67 23.17 14.74
CA ARG A 126 -2.75 24.57 15.17
C ARG A 126 -3.85 24.82 16.20
N ARG A 127 -4.92 24.02 16.15
CA ARG A 127 -6.03 24.14 17.09
C ARG A 127 -5.72 23.58 18.46
N THR A 128 -4.80 22.65 18.56
CA THR A 128 -4.41 21.97 19.80
C THR A 128 -3.18 22.58 20.45
N ALA A 129 -2.59 23.56 19.80
CA ALA A 129 -1.40 24.24 20.34
C ALA A 129 -1.77 25.29 21.39
#